data_a164c745c13ca76a01a5177d5cf33c2d
#
_entry.id   a164c745c13ca76a01a5177d5cf33c2d
#
_cell.length_a   1.000
_cell.length_b   1.000
_cell.length_c   1.000
_cell.angle_alpha   90.00
_cell.angle_beta   90.00
_cell.angle_gamma   90.00
#
_symmetry.space_group_name_H-M   'P 1'
#
loop_
_entity.id
_entity.type
_entity.pdbx_description
1 polymer ?
#
loop_
_entity_poly.entity_id
_entity_poly.type
_entity_poly.pdbx_seq_one_letter_code
_entity_poly.pdbx_strand_id
1 'polypeptide(L)'
;ALDLPGRSRILDVGAGTGELASVLAEESPAEVVALDADPRLLAHADADHRLAGDATRLPVREDACDLVACQALLINLPDPAAAVREFARVSSDLVAVVEPDNAAVAVDSTVAAESELSARAREFGVDGVGTDVALGADAADLLDDAGLADVSTTRYDHTRVVEPPYDDAALEAAARKATGERLAEQRPELAAGGLTPDAYDDLRAAWREMGREAVTQMQAGEYERRETVPFYVTVGRVPADSA
;
A
#
# COMPACT_ATOMS: atom_id res chain seq x y z
N ALA A 1 -16.96 -5.84 -10.88
CA ALA A 1 -17.37 -5.00 -9.74
C ALA A 1 -17.68 -5.88 -8.54
N LEU A 2 -17.40 -5.41 -7.30
CA LEU A 2 -17.48 -6.19 -6.06
C LEU A 2 -18.93 -6.51 -5.62
N ASP A 3 -19.93 -5.83 -6.19
CA ASP A 3 -21.35 -5.95 -5.81
C ASP A 3 -21.56 -5.80 -4.27
N LEU A 4 -21.00 -4.74 -3.70
CA LEU A 4 -21.03 -4.51 -2.25
C LEU A 4 -22.44 -4.54 -1.64
N PRO A 5 -23.50 -4.00 -2.29
CA PRO A 5 -24.86 -4.09 -1.77
C PRO A 5 -25.41 -5.52 -1.64
N GLY A 6 -24.88 -6.47 -2.39
CA GLY A 6 -25.28 -7.89 -2.36
C GLY A 6 -24.50 -8.75 -1.37
N ARG A 7 -23.48 -8.18 -0.68
CA ARG A 7 -22.63 -8.94 0.25
C ARG A 7 -23.31 -9.16 1.60
N SER A 8 -22.95 -10.29 2.21
CA SER A 8 -23.47 -10.69 3.54
C SER A 8 -22.36 -10.67 4.59
N ARG A 9 -21.16 -11.09 4.22
CA ARG A 9 -20.00 -11.07 5.12
C ARG A 9 -18.70 -10.81 4.34
N ILE A 10 -17.98 -9.78 4.77
CA ILE A 10 -16.71 -9.35 4.19
C ILE A 10 -15.59 -9.54 5.21
N LEU A 11 -14.46 -10.09 4.76
CA LEU A 11 -13.23 -10.16 5.55
C LEU A 11 -12.21 -9.18 4.96
N ASP A 12 -11.79 -8.19 5.74
CA ASP A 12 -10.67 -7.31 5.44
C ASP A 12 -9.41 -7.87 6.12
N VAL A 13 -8.45 -8.36 5.32
CA VAL A 13 -7.21 -9.00 5.81
C VAL A 13 -6.05 -8.01 5.75
N GLY A 14 -5.32 -7.88 6.86
CA GLY A 14 -4.31 -6.85 7.03
C GLY A 14 -4.96 -5.48 7.23
N ALA A 15 -6.06 -5.44 7.97
CA ALA A 15 -6.91 -4.27 8.11
C ALA A 15 -6.21 -3.06 8.76
N GLY A 16 -5.10 -3.27 9.47
CA GLY A 16 -4.39 -2.19 10.15
C GLY A 16 -5.30 -1.43 11.11
N THR A 17 -5.43 -0.13 10.89
CA THR A 17 -6.34 0.76 11.65
C THR A 17 -7.77 0.78 11.10
N GLY A 18 -8.07 0.01 10.04
CA GLY A 18 -9.44 -0.27 9.58
C GLY A 18 -9.95 0.68 8.51
N GLU A 19 -9.10 1.36 7.76
CA GLU A 19 -9.55 2.29 6.71
C GLU A 19 -10.38 1.60 5.64
N LEU A 20 -9.92 0.44 5.12
CA LEU A 20 -10.69 -0.33 4.14
C LEU A 20 -11.96 -0.92 4.77
N ALA A 21 -11.86 -1.49 5.99
CA ALA A 21 -13.01 -2.04 6.71
C ALA A 21 -14.13 -1.00 6.90
N SER A 22 -13.76 0.25 7.24
CA SER A 22 -14.72 1.36 7.42
C SER A 22 -15.44 1.67 6.10
N VAL A 23 -14.71 1.79 4.99
CA VAL A 23 -15.32 2.03 3.67
C VAL A 23 -16.23 0.88 3.25
N LEU A 24 -15.82 -0.37 3.50
CA LEU A 24 -16.64 -1.54 3.18
C LEU A 24 -17.94 -1.59 4.01
N ALA A 25 -17.88 -1.17 5.28
CA ALA A 25 -19.06 -1.09 6.14
C ALA A 25 -20.01 0.05 5.73
N GLU A 26 -19.47 1.18 5.25
CA GLU A 26 -20.29 2.29 4.75
C GLU A 26 -21.00 1.96 3.43
N GLU A 27 -20.33 1.20 2.53
CA GLU A 27 -20.81 0.93 1.17
C GLU A 27 -21.58 -0.39 1.03
N SER A 28 -21.68 -1.20 2.11
CA SER A 28 -22.39 -2.49 2.08
C SER A 28 -23.22 -2.72 3.35
N PRO A 29 -24.31 -3.51 3.27
CA PRO A 29 -25.04 -3.99 4.43
C PRO A 29 -24.37 -5.21 5.11
N ALA A 30 -23.21 -5.63 4.62
CA ALA A 30 -22.52 -6.84 5.08
C ALA A 30 -21.95 -6.68 6.48
N GLU A 31 -21.85 -7.81 7.20
CA GLU A 31 -21.03 -7.91 8.41
C GLU A 31 -19.54 -7.83 8.02
N VAL A 32 -18.81 -6.80 8.47
CA VAL A 32 -17.41 -6.60 8.17
C VAL A 32 -16.53 -7.08 9.31
N VAL A 33 -15.60 -7.99 9.00
CA VAL A 33 -14.61 -8.54 9.92
C VAL A 33 -13.24 -7.97 9.55
N ALA A 34 -12.62 -7.19 10.44
CA ALA A 34 -11.25 -6.72 10.29
C ALA A 34 -10.26 -7.72 10.91
N LEU A 35 -9.28 -8.18 10.12
CA LEU A 35 -8.24 -9.11 10.58
C LEU A 35 -6.86 -8.48 10.40
N ASP A 36 -6.02 -8.53 11.43
CA ASP A 36 -4.61 -8.12 11.36
C ASP A 36 -3.75 -8.95 12.31
N ALA A 37 -2.47 -9.05 12.01
CA ALA A 37 -1.50 -9.71 12.89
C ALA A 37 -1.14 -8.86 14.13
N ASP A 38 -1.30 -7.51 14.06
CA ASP A 38 -1.05 -6.61 15.19
C ASP A 38 -2.38 -6.19 15.87
N PRO A 39 -2.70 -6.76 17.05
CA PRO A 39 -3.93 -6.41 17.77
C PRO A 39 -3.96 -4.95 18.26
N ARG A 40 -2.82 -4.24 18.29
CA ARG A 40 -2.78 -2.82 18.66
C ARG A 40 -3.34 -1.95 17.55
N LEU A 41 -3.09 -2.30 16.29
CA LEU A 41 -3.70 -1.63 15.13
C LEU A 41 -5.19 -1.90 15.10
N LEU A 42 -5.62 -3.16 15.25
CA LEU A 42 -7.03 -3.54 15.31
C LEU A 42 -7.83 -2.83 16.40
N ALA A 43 -7.18 -2.39 17.49
CA ALA A 43 -7.87 -1.64 18.54
C ALA A 43 -8.47 -0.31 18.03
N HIS A 44 -7.97 0.22 16.91
CA HIS A 44 -8.43 1.44 16.28
C HIS A 44 -9.39 1.21 15.09
N ALA A 45 -9.49 -0.04 14.60
CA ALA A 45 -10.37 -0.34 13.48
C ALA A 45 -11.86 -0.20 13.88
N ASP A 46 -12.62 0.48 13.05
CA ASP A 46 -14.09 0.54 13.18
C ASP A 46 -14.71 -0.54 12.28
N ALA A 47 -14.98 -1.70 12.89
CA ALA A 47 -15.55 -2.87 12.22
C ALA A 47 -16.44 -3.63 13.19
N ASP A 48 -17.41 -4.39 12.65
CA ASP A 48 -18.34 -5.20 13.45
C ASP A 48 -17.60 -6.22 14.32
N HIS A 49 -16.55 -6.81 13.75
CA HIS A 49 -15.70 -7.77 14.43
C HIS A 49 -14.23 -7.52 14.14
N ARG A 50 -13.39 -7.82 15.13
CA ARG A 50 -11.92 -7.72 15.05
C ARG A 50 -11.30 -9.06 15.39
N LEU A 51 -10.43 -9.55 14.54
CA LEU A 51 -9.82 -10.86 14.66
C LEU A 51 -8.30 -10.75 14.51
N ALA A 52 -7.54 -11.14 15.53
CA ALA A 52 -6.09 -11.22 15.39
C ALA A 52 -5.71 -12.52 14.68
N GLY A 53 -4.88 -12.44 13.63
CA GLY A 53 -4.51 -13.61 12.84
C GLY A 53 -3.42 -13.32 11.81
N ASP A 54 -2.83 -14.41 11.31
CA ASP A 54 -1.85 -14.40 10.23
C ASP A 54 -2.56 -14.58 8.88
N ALA A 55 -2.28 -13.69 7.93
CA ALA A 55 -2.87 -13.71 6.58
C ALA A 55 -2.53 -15.01 5.81
N THR A 56 -1.37 -15.61 6.09
CA THR A 56 -0.94 -16.88 5.47
C THR A 56 -1.55 -18.12 6.12
N ARG A 57 -2.30 -17.93 7.22
CA ARG A 57 -3.01 -18.99 7.94
C ARG A 57 -4.20 -18.42 8.69
N LEU A 58 -5.25 -18.10 7.96
CA LEU A 58 -6.43 -17.43 8.50
C LEU A 58 -7.18 -18.32 9.52
N PRO A 59 -7.46 -17.81 10.73
CA PRO A 59 -8.25 -18.51 11.74
C PRO A 59 -9.77 -18.45 11.42
N VAL A 60 -10.10 -18.61 10.15
CA VAL A 60 -11.43 -18.54 9.58
C VAL A 60 -11.70 -19.83 8.82
N ARG A 61 -12.92 -20.38 8.94
CA ARG A 61 -13.30 -21.60 8.23
C ARG A 61 -13.42 -21.34 6.73
N GLU A 62 -13.36 -22.40 5.95
CA GLU A 62 -13.67 -22.41 4.51
C GLU A 62 -15.04 -21.83 4.24
N ASP A 63 -15.19 -21.10 3.11
CA ASP A 63 -16.45 -20.48 2.63
C ASP A 63 -17.18 -19.61 3.66
N ALA A 64 -16.45 -19.00 4.58
CA ALA A 64 -17.06 -18.22 5.65
C ALA A 64 -17.47 -16.80 5.26
N CYS A 65 -16.89 -16.27 4.19
CA CYS A 65 -17.11 -14.91 3.70
C CYS A 65 -17.43 -14.93 2.21
N ASP A 66 -18.31 -14.07 1.76
CA ASP A 66 -18.62 -13.94 0.33
C ASP A 66 -17.73 -12.92 -0.40
N LEU A 67 -16.93 -12.17 0.35
CA LEU A 67 -15.84 -11.34 -0.14
C LEU A 67 -14.67 -11.37 0.85
N VAL A 68 -13.47 -11.64 0.36
CA VAL A 68 -12.21 -11.43 1.08
C VAL A 68 -11.46 -10.32 0.38
N ALA A 69 -11.07 -9.29 1.11
CA ALA A 69 -10.35 -8.14 0.58
C ALA A 69 -9.08 -7.86 1.39
N CYS A 70 -8.09 -7.24 0.74
CA CYS A 70 -6.95 -6.62 1.41
C CYS A 70 -6.48 -5.38 0.66
N GLN A 71 -5.77 -4.49 1.36
CA GLN A 71 -5.15 -3.31 0.78
C GLN A 71 -3.73 -3.14 1.29
N ALA A 72 -2.77 -3.03 0.36
CA ALA A 72 -1.33 -2.83 0.63
C ALA A 72 -0.79 -3.85 1.66
N LEU A 73 -1.26 -5.09 1.57
CA LEU A 73 -0.87 -6.19 2.43
C LEU A 73 0.15 -7.11 1.76
N LEU A 74 -0.15 -7.56 0.54
CA LEU A 74 0.65 -8.59 -0.15
C LEU A 74 2.08 -8.11 -0.39
N ILE A 75 2.27 -6.83 -0.66
CA ILE A 75 3.59 -6.18 -0.80
C ILE A 75 4.46 -6.28 0.46
N ASN A 76 3.87 -6.56 1.62
CA ASN A 76 4.57 -6.67 2.91
C ASN A 76 4.83 -8.13 3.32
N LEU A 77 4.31 -9.11 2.58
CA LEU A 77 4.40 -10.52 2.93
C LEU A 77 5.58 -11.20 2.23
N PRO A 78 6.39 -12.00 2.95
CA PRO A 78 7.43 -12.83 2.34
C PRO A 78 6.87 -13.93 1.42
N ASP A 79 5.64 -14.40 1.67
CA ASP A 79 4.93 -15.40 0.85
C ASP A 79 3.49 -14.92 0.59
N PRO A 80 3.29 -13.97 -0.36
CA PRO A 80 1.97 -13.47 -0.71
C PRO A 80 1.09 -14.55 -1.34
N ALA A 81 1.69 -15.55 -2.02
CA ALA A 81 0.94 -16.66 -2.60
C ALA A 81 0.25 -17.52 -1.53
N ALA A 82 0.89 -17.72 -0.37
CA ALA A 82 0.25 -18.42 0.74
C ALA A 82 -0.98 -17.65 1.27
N ALA A 83 -0.89 -16.34 1.36
CA ALA A 83 -2.01 -15.50 1.77
C ALA A 83 -3.17 -15.57 0.76
N VAL A 84 -2.90 -15.45 -0.54
CA VAL A 84 -3.95 -15.53 -1.57
C VAL A 84 -4.63 -16.91 -1.59
N ARG A 85 -3.90 -18.01 -1.38
CA ARG A 85 -4.51 -19.35 -1.20
C ARG A 85 -5.45 -19.42 -0.01
N GLU A 86 -5.11 -18.77 1.11
CA GLU A 86 -5.99 -18.67 2.27
C GLU A 86 -7.22 -17.80 1.99
N PHE A 87 -7.05 -16.71 1.24
CA PHE A 87 -8.17 -15.87 0.80
C PHE A 87 -9.15 -16.66 -0.07
N ALA A 88 -8.64 -17.42 -1.05
CA ALA A 88 -9.45 -18.30 -1.88
C ALA A 88 -10.17 -19.38 -1.07
N ARG A 89 -9.51 -19.94 -0.05
CA ARG A 89 -10.11 -20.97 0.84
C ARG A 89 -11.27 -20.43 1.68
N VAL A 90 -11.14 -19.21 2.21
CA VAL A 90 -12.17 -18.66 3.14
C VAL A 90 -13.28 -17.89 2.42
N SER A 91 -13.08 -17.56 1.13
CA SER A 91 -14.08 -16.92 0.30
C SER A 91 -14.98 -17.92 -0.38
N SER A 92 -16.28 -17.66 -0.40
CA SER A 92 -17.26 -18.44 -1.17
C SER A 92 -17.60 -17.84 -2.53
N ASP A 93 -17.11 -16.61 -2.84
CA ASP A 93 -17.42 -15.96 -4.12
C ASP A 93 -16.25 -15.11 -4.66
N LEU A 94 -15.85 -14.02 -3.99
CA LEU A 94 -14.83 -13.11 -4.53
C LEU A 94 -13.64 -12.91 -3.60
N VAL A 95 -12.47 -12.77 -4.22
CA VAL A 95 -11.25 -12.22 -3.61
C VAL A 95 -10.90 -10.94 -4.34
N ALA A 96 -10.62 -9.86 -3.58
CA ALA A 96 -10.21 -8.57 -4.09
C ALA A 96 -8.94 -8.10 -3.38
N VAL A 97 -7.90 -7.76 -4.15
CA VAL A 97 -6.65 -7.23 -3.61
C VAL A 97 -6.37 -5.86 -4.20
N VAL A 98 -5.90 -4.93 -3.37
CA VAL A 98 -5.59 -3.55 -3.75
C VAL A 98 -4.12 -3.30 -3.43
N GLU A 99 -3.25 -3.42 -4.44
CA GLU A 99 -1.81 -3.35 -4.22
C GLU A 99 -1.18 -2.20 -5.00
N PRO A 100 -0.25 -1.43 -4.39
CA PRO A 100 0.48 -0.38 -5.07
C PRO A 100 1.63 -0.96 -5.90
N ASP A 101 2.02 -0.22 -6.93
CA ASP A 101 3.33 -0.34 -7.57
C ASP A 101 4.23 0.80 -7.10
N ASN A 102 5.03 0.54 -6.07
CA ASN A 102 5.90 1.56 -5.50
C ASN A 102 7.11 1.88 -6.40
N ALA A 103 7.44 1.06 -7.40
CA ALA A 103 8.47 1.38 -8.38
C ALA A 103 7.97 2.46 -9.36
N ALA A 104 6.69 2.46 -9.69
CA ALA A 104 6.08 3.38 -10.66
C ALA A 104 5.55 4.71 -10.04
N VAL A 105 5.85 4.99 -8.78
CA VAL A 105 5.46 6.28 -8.15
C VAL A 105 6.11 7.45 -8.88
N ALA A 106 5.32 8.43 -9.28
CA ALA A 106 5.79 9.67 -9.91
C ALA A 106 5.74 10.85 -8.94
N VAL A 107 6.74 11.72 -9.02
CA VAL A 107 6.81 12.96 -8.25
C VAL A 107 7.04 14.13 -9.20
N ASP A 108 6.13 15.11 -9.18
CA ASP A 108 6.29 16.41 -9.81
C ASP A 108 6.40 17.48 -8.72
N SER A 109 7.30 18.45 -8.91
CA SER A 109 7.54 19.49 -7.90
C SER A 109 8.04 20.78 -8.54
N THR A 110 7.75 21.90 -7.87
CA THR A 110 8.35 23.21 -8.20
C THR A 110 9.85 23.27 -7.87
N VAL A 111 10.34 22.37 -7.00
CA VAL A 111 11.76 22.18 -6.74
C VAL A 111 12.35 21.23 -7.79
N ALA A 112 13.13 21.76 -8.72
CA ALA A 112 13.58 21.06 -9.93
C ALA A 112 14.29 19.71 -9.65
N ALA A 113 15.06 19.61 -8.57
CA ALA A 113 15.81 18.39 -8.24
C ALA A 113 14.94 17.32 -7.56
N GLU A 114 13.72 17.62 -7.11
CA GLU A 114 12.94 16.72 -6.25
C GLU A 114 12.48 15.46 -6.97
N SER A 115 12.05 15.58 -8.23
CA SER A 115 11.60 14.43 -9.02
C SER A 115 12.71 13.42 -9.22
N GLU A 116 13.90 13.88 -9.66
CA GLU A 116 15.06 13.01 -9.92
C GLU A 116 15.57 12.35 -8.62
N LEU A 117 15.76 13.14 -7.55
CA LEU A 117 16.24 12.62 -6.28
C LEU A 117 15.25 11.62 -5.65
N SER A 118 13.94 11.88 -5.79
CA SER A 118 12.91 10.95 -5.31
C SER A 118 12.92 9.65 -6.10
N ALA A 119 13.06 9.71 -7.43
CA ALA A 119 13.14 8.53 -8.28
C ALA A 119 14.38 7.69 -7.94
N ARG A 120 15.56 8.33 -7.80
CA ARG A 120 16.80 7.67 -7.44
C ARG A 120 16.75 6.99 -6.06
N ALA A 121 16.22 7.68 -5.05
CA ALA A 121 16.07 7.09 -3.71
C ALA A 121 15.12 5.89 -3.73
N ARG A 122 14.04 5.98 -4.53
CA ARG A 122 13.06 4.89 -4.68
C ARG A 122 13.66 3.66 -5.34
N GLU A 123 14.42 3.82 -6.42
CA GLU A 123 15.08 2.72 -7.13
C GLU A 123 15.86 1.84 -6.15
N PHE A 124 16.76 2.42 -5.37
CA PHE A 124 17.51 1.66 -4.37
C PHE A 124 16.64 1.17 -3.19
N GLY A 125 15.62 1.94 -2.82
CA GLY A 125 14.70 1.55 -1.75
C GLY A 125 13.88 0.32 -2.11
N VAL A 126 13.33 0.25 -3.31
CA VAL A 126 12.57 -0.90 -3.82
C VAL A 126 13.45 -2.14 -3.89
N ASP A 127 14.65 -2.02 -4.46
CA ASP A 127 15.61 -3.13 -4.60
C ASP A 127 16.13 -3.63 -3.23
N GLY A 128 16.10 -2.78 -2.21
CA GLY A 128 16.61 -3.11 -0.87
C GLY A 128 15.60 -3.71 0.09
N VAL A 129 14.33 -3.75 -0.27
CA VAL A 129 13.27 -4.37 0.55
C VAL A 129 13.19 -5.87 0.25
N GLY A 130 13.01 -6.70 1.27
CA GLY A 130 12.98 -8.16 1.14
C GLY A 130 11.64 -8.73 0.66
N THR A 131 10.67 -7.88 0.28
CA THR A 131 9.35 -8.25 -0.24
C THR A 131 9.11 -7.52 -1.57
N ASP A 132 8.14 -7.97 -2.35
CA ASP A 132 7.79 -7.32 -3.61
C ASP A 132 6.90 -6.10 -3.37
N VAL A 133 7.52 -4.96 -3.08
CA VAL A 133 6.81 -3.69 -2.85
C VAL A 133 6.29 -3.04 -4.14
N ALA A 134 6.56 -3.62 -5.29
CA ALA A 134 6.11 -3.16 -6.60
C ALA A 134 5.08 -4.11 -7.25
N LEU A 135 4.50 -5.01 -6.46
CA LEU A 135 3.60 -6.07 -6.90
C LEU A 135 2.50 -5.57 -7.89
N GLY A 136 1.81 -4.48 -7.55
CA GLY A 136 0.90 -3.79 -8.46
C GLY A 136 0.00 -4.73 -9.28
N ALA A 137 0.15 -4.68 -10.61
CA ALA A 137 -0.63 -5.48 -11.55
C ALA A 137 -0.31 -6.98 -11.49
N ASP A 138 0.89 -7.37 -11.05
CA ASP A 138 1.35 -8.76 -10.98
C ASP A 138 0.61 -9.55 -9.88
N ALA A 139 -0.17 -8.87 -9.04
CA ALA A 139 -1.13 -9.51 -8.14
C ALA A 139 -2.14 -10.40 -8.89
N ALA A 140 -2.37 -10.17 -10.18
CA ALA A 140 -3.22 -11.02 -11.02
C ALA A 140 -2.67 -12.45 -11.12
N ASP A 141 -1.36 -12.59 -11.30
CA ASP A 141 -0.72 -13.91 -11.40
C ASP A 141 -0.88 -14.71 -10.10
N LEU A 142 -0.85 -14.03 -8.94
CA LEU A 142 -1.08 -14.67 -7.64
C LEU A 142 -2.51 -15.21 -7.50
N LEU A 143 -3.50 -14.47 -8.03
CA LEU A 143 -4.90 -14.89 -8.00
C LEU A 143 -5.13 -16.06 -8.98
N ASP A 144 -4.57 -16.01 -10.19
CA ASP A 144 -4.63 -17.09 -11.18
C ASP A 144 -3.96 -18.37 -10.65
N ASP A 145 -2.77 -18.26 -10.05
CA ASP A 145 -2.03 -19.38 -9.46
C ASP A 145 -2.75 -20.01 -8.24
N ALA A 146 -3.56 -19.21 -7.54
CA ALA A 146 -4.43 -19.72 -6.47
C ALA A 146 -5.71 -20.40 -6.99
N GLY A 147 -5.92 -20.45 -8.31
CA GLY A 147 -7.05 -21.11 -8.95
C GLY A 147 -8.33 -20.27 -9.01
N LEU A 148 -8.24 -18.95 -8.81
CA LEU A 148 -9.37 -18.07 -8.99
C LEU A 148 -9.68 -17.90 -10.48
N ALA A 149 -10.94 -17.76 -10.83
CA ALA A 149 -11.42 -17.55 -12.17
C ALA A 149 -11.79 -16.08 -12.42
N ASP A 150 -11.96 -15.71 -13.70
CA ASP A 150 -12.40 -14.38 -14.14
C ASP A 150 -11.55 -13.24 -13.55
N VAL A 151 -10.25 -13.48 -13.42
CA VAL A 151 -9.31 -12.49 -12.84
C VAL A 151 -9.29 -11.24 -13.71
N SER A 152 -9.44 -10.09 -13.07
CA SER A 152 -9.44 -8.79 -13.75
C SER A 152 -8.77 -7.73 -12.90
N THR A 153 -7.95 -6.88 -13.52
CA THR A 153 -7.21 -5.82 -12.87
C THR A 153 -7.60 -4.45 -13.42
N THR A 154 -7.77 -3.48 -12.52
CA THR A 154 -8.03 -2.08 -12.86
C THR A 154 -7.04 -1.19 -12.11
N ARG A 155 -6.38 -0.28 -12.85
CA ARG A 155 -5.45 0.69 -12.27
C ARG A 155 -6.20 1.94 -11.82
N TYR A 156 -5.81 2.44 -10.65
CA TYR A 156 -6.22 3.73 -10.09
C TYR A 156 -4.99 4.51 -9.63
N ASP A 157 -4.88 5.76 -10.04
CA ASP A 157 -3.79 6.63 -9.61
C ASP A 157 -4.22 7.43 -8.37
N HIS A 158 -3.59 7.14 -7.23
CA HIS A 158 -3.77 7.92 -6.02
C HIS A 158 -2.78 9.08 -6.00
N THR A 159 -3.31 10.31 -6.04
CA THR A 159 -2.48 11.52 -6.09
C THR A 159 -2.57 12.30 -4.78
N ARG A 160 -1.43 12.53 -4.15
CA ARG A 160 -1.27 13.42 -3.00
C ARG A 160 -0.70 14.75 -3.49
N VAL A 161 -1.36 15.84 -3.12
CA VAL A 161 -0.95 17.20 -3.48
C VAL A 161 -0.54 17.94 -2.22
N VAL A 162 0.58 18.66 -2.29
CA VAL A 162 1.03 19.63 -1.30
C VAL A 162 1.08 20.96 -2.00
N GLU A 163 0.24 21.89 -1.55
CA GLU A 163 0.09 23.25 -2.07
C GLU A 163 -0.34 24.19 -0.95
N PRO A 164 -0.19 25.53 -1.11
CA PRO A 164 -0.65 26.47 -0.09
C PRO A 164 -2.19 26.47 0.08
N PRO A 165 -2.72 26.64 1.30
CA PRO A 165 -1.99 26.76 2.57
C PRO A 165 -1.48 25.38 3.06
N TYR A 166 -0.25 25.34 3.57
CA TYR A 166 0.36 24.09 4.04
C TYR A 166 -0.13 23.75 5.45
N ASP A 167 -0.43 22.48 5.67
CA ASP A 167 -0.71 21.94 6.99
C ASP A 167 0.60 21.60 7.76
N ASP A 168 0.45 21.27 9.03
CA ASP A 168 1.59 20.95 9.91
C ASP A 168 2.37 19.73 9.39
N ALA A 169 1.68 18.74 8.82
CA ALA A 169 2.31 17.53 8.28
C ALA A 169 3.19 17.84 7.06
N ALA A 170 2.73 18.72 6.16
CA ALA A 170 3.51 19.18 5.01
C ALA A 170 4.75 19.98 5.44
N LEU A 171 4.61 20.86 6.44
CA LEU A 171 5.73 21.63 6.99
C LEU A 171 6.77 20.71 7.66
N GLU A 172 6.34 19.74 8.46
CA GLU A 172 7.22 18.75 9.08
C GLU A 172 7.94 17.91 8.03
N ALA A 173 7.23 17.44 7.02
CA ALA A 173 7.81 16.65 5.93
C ALA A 173 8.92 17.42 5.18
N ALA A 174 8.72 18.71 4.92
CA ALA A 174 9.75 19.58 4.31
C ALA A 174 10.95 19.78 5.25
N ALA A 175 10.73 19.98 6.54
CA ALA A 175 11.80 20.11 7.53
C ALA A 175 12.64 18.80 7.60
N ARG A 176 12.01 17.62 7.60
CA ARG A 176 12.70 16.32 7.57
C ARG A 176 13.48 16.08 6.29
N LYS A 177 13.04 16.61 5.14
CA LYS A 177 13.85 16.62 3.91
C LYS A 177 15.09 17.49 4.08
N ALA A 178 14.94 18.72 4.59
CA ALA A 178 16.04 19.67 4.79
C ALA A 178 17.12 19.16 5.76
N THR A 179 16.74 18.33 6.74
CA THR A 179 17.70 17.67 7.65
C THR A 179 18.29 16.39 7.07
N GLY A 180 17.64 15.79 6.07
CA GLY A 180 17.99 14.48 5.53
C GLY A 180 17.70 13.32 6.51
N GLU A 181 16.79 13.53 7.46
CA GLU A 181 16.42 12.54 8.47
C GLU A 181 15.73 11.33 7.84
N ARG A 182 14.75 11.57 6.98
CA ARG A 182 14.03 10.49 6.28
C ARG A 182 14.98 9.58 5.48
N LEU A 183 15.95 10.16 4.78
CA LEU A 183 16.93 9.38 4.03
C LEU A 183 17.88 8.61 4.96
N ALA A 184 18.16 9.15 6.15
CA ALA A 184 18.98 8.47 7.14
C ALA A 184 18.27 7.25 7.75
N GLU A 185 16.96 7.32 7.96
CA GLU A 185 16.15 6.19 8.40
C GLU A 185 16.12 5.05 7.36
N GLN A 186 16.10 5.39 6.07
CA GLN A 186 16.08 4.44 4.95
C GLN A 186 17.47 3.91 4.56
N ARG A 187 18.54 4.34 5.24
CA ARG A 187 19.91 3.93 4.88
C ARG A 187 20.14 2.43 4.79
N PRO A 188 19.58 1.59 5.68
CA PRO A 188 19.74 0.13 5.57
C PRO A 188 19.15 -0.44 4.26
N GLU A 189 17.94 -0.02 3.90
CA GLU A 189 17.26 -0.46 2.66
C GLU A 189 18.02 0.04 1.42
N LEU A 190 18.40 1.32 1.39
CA LEU A 190 19.17 1.89 0.30
C LEU A 190 20.50 1.16 0.08
N ALA A 191 21.19 0.79 1.15
CA ALA A 191 22.44 0.03 1.07
C ALA A 191 22.18 -1.42 0.61
N ALA A 192 21.10 -2.06 1.06
CA ALA A 192 20.71 -3.39 0.61
C ALA A 192 20.35 -3.39 -0.88
N GLY A 193 19.76 -2.31 -1.40
CA GLY A 193 19.51 -2.08 -2.84
C GLY A 193 20.75 -1.69 -3.66
N GLY A 194 21.94 -1.72 -3.05
CA GLY A 194 23.21 -1.52 -3.78
C GLY A 194 23.77 -0.10 -3.76
N LEU A 195 23.15 0.83 -3.01
CA LEU A 195 23.70 2.18 -2.90
C LEU A 195 25.00 2.16 -2.08
N THR A 196 26.11 2.56 -2.69
CA THR A 196 27.41 2.61 -2.01
C THR A 196 27.47 3.74 -0.96
N PRO A 197 28.34 3.66 0.06
CA PRO A 197 28.47 4.71 1.08
C PRO A 197 28.72 6.10 0.50
N ASP A 198 29.62 6.23 -0.47
CA ASP A 198 29.94 7.50 -1.12
C ASP A 198 28.72 8.05 -1.89
N ALA A 199 28.04 7.19 -2.67
CA ALA A 199 26.84 7.58 -3.40
C ALA A 199 25.67 7.93 -2.47
N TYR A 200 25.59 7.30 -1.29
CA TYR A 200 24.63 7.68 -0.25
C TYR A 200 24.93 9.07 0.33
N ASP A 201 26.19 9.38 0.61
CA ASP A 201 26.57 10.68 1.16
C ASP A 201 26.29 11.80 0.13
N ASP A 202 26.56 11.56 -1.15
CA ASP A 202 26.20 12.48 -2.25
C ASP A 202 24.68 12.66 -2.36
N LEU A 203 23.91 11.57 -2.37
CA LEU A 203 22.45 11.61 -2.42
C LEU A 203 21.88 12.39 -1.22
N ARG A 204 22.41 12.13 -0.02
CA ARG A 204 21.96 12.81 1.20
C ARG A 204 22.29 14.30 1.19
N ALA A 205 23.44 14.68 0.67
CA ALA A 205 23.82 16.09 0.53
C ALA A 205 22.87 16.83 -0.43
N ALA A 206 22.61 16.26 -1.62
CA ALA A 206 21.67 16.80 -2.59
C ALA A 206 20.24 16.84 -2.06
N TRP A 207 19.80 15.80 -1.33
CA TRP A 207 18.50 15.74 -0.69
C TRP A 207 18.28 16.85 0.33
N ARG A 208 19.28 17.16 1.15
CA ARG A 208 19.23 18.27 2.12
C ARG A 208 19.16 19.63 1.45
N GLU A 209 19.86 19.81 0.33
CA GLU A 209 19.80 21.04 -0.43
C GLU A 209 18.40 21.25 -1.06
N MET A 210 17.89 20.22 -1.72
CA MET A 210 16.51 20.19 -2.24
C MET A 210 15.47 20.46 -1.15
N GLY A 211 15.62 19.85 0.04
CA GLY A 211 14.73 20.09 1.17
C GLY A 211 14.77 21.53 1.69
N ARG A 212 15.95 22.18 1.72
CA ARG A 212 16.05 23.62 2.09
C ARG A 212 15.39 24.51 1.06
N GLU A 213 15.48 24.18 -0.23
CA GLU A 213 14.78 24.92 -1.28
C GLU A 213 13.27 24.78 -1.13
N ALA A 214 12.76 23.55 -0.87
CA ALA A 214 11.34 23.32 -0.60
C ALA A 214 10.83 24.17 0.58
N VAL A 215 11.59 24.24 1.70
CA VAL A 215 11.25 25.09 2.84
C VAL A 215 11.22 26.58 2.43
N THR A 216 12.17 27.02 1.62
CA THR A 216 12.21 28.43 1.14
C THR A 216 11.00 28.75 0.28
N GLN A 217 10.63 27.88 -0.66
CA GLN A 217 9.44 28.05 -1.50
C GLN A 217 8.15 27.98 -0.67
N MET A 218 8.08 27.11 0.36
CA MET A 218 6.95 27.08 1.29
C MET A 218 6.77 28.39 2.04
N GLN A 219 7.87 29.02 2.49
CA GLN A 219 7.83 30.33 3.15
C GLN A 219 7.33 31.44 2.21
N ALA A 220 7.61 31.30 0.92
CA ALA A 220 7.11 32.23 -0.12
C ALA A 220 5.67 31.89 -0.59
N GLY A 221 5.11 30.72 -0.20
CA GLY A 221 3.82 30.24 -0.69
C GLY A 221 3.85 29.74 -2.14
N GLU A 222 5.02 29.28 -2.60
CA GLU A 222 5.28 28.90 -4.00
C GLU A 222 5.57 27.40 -4.18
N TYR A 223 5.68 26.63 -3.09
CA TYR A 223 5.98 25.19 -3.18
C TYR A 223 4.72 24.40 -3.57
N GLU A 224 4.84 23.67 -4.66
CA GLU A 224 3.83 22.69 -5.07
C GLU A 224 4.52 21.34 -5.29
N ARG A 225 3.92 20.26 -4.78
CA ARG A 225 4.37 18.91 -4.99
C ARG A 225 3.18 17.99 -5.22
N ARG A 226 3.29 17.17 -6.24
CA ARG A 226 2.32 16.13 -6.58
C ARG A 226 3.02 14.78 -6.58
N GLU A 227 2.51 13.85 -5.78
CA GLU A 227 2.98 12.46 -5.77
C GLU A 227 1.84 11.56 -6.23
N THR A 228 2.08 10.80 -7.27
CA THR A 228 1.11 9.86 -7.82
C THR A 228 1.60 8.43 -7.60
N VAL A 229 0.83 7.68 -6.83
CA VAL A 229 1.05 6.25 -6.56
C VAL A 229 0.03 5.46 -7.37
N PRO A 230 0.43 4.61 -8.31
CA PRO A 230 -0.49 3.70 -8.98
C PRO A 230 -0.87 2.56 -8.04
N PHE A 231 -2.18 2.38 -7.84
CA PHE A 231 -2.78 1.22 -7.18
C PHE A 231 -3.48 0.35 -8.22
N TYR A 232 -3.43 -0.94 -8.01
CA TYR A 232 -4.11 -1.92 -8.84
C TYR A 232 -5.11 -2.69 -8.00
N VAL A 233 -6.38 -2.64 -8.42
CA VAL A 233 -7.45 -3.42 -7.84
C VAL A 233 -7.61 -4.66 -8.70
N THR A 234 -7.23 -5.81 -8.17
CA THR A 234 -7.35 -7.11 -8.83
C THR A 234 -8.41 -7.94 -8.13
N VAL A 235 -9.34 -8.46 -8.91
CA VAL A 235 -10.48 -9.24 -8.42
C VAL A 235 -10.49 -10.59 -9.14
N GLY A 236 -10.68 -11.66 -8.38
CA GLY A 236 -10.87 -13.01 -8.90
C GLY A 236 -12.06 -13.69 -8.23
N ARG A 237 -12.69 -14.62 -8.95
CA ARG A 237 -13.83 -15.38 -8.46
C ARG A 237 -13.41 -16.77 -8.01
N VAL A 238 -13.88 -17.19 -6.85
CA VAL A 238 -13.75 -18.59 -6.43
C VAL A 238 -14.61 -19.45 -7.34
N PRO A 239 -14.04 -20.47 -8.03
CA PRO A 239 -14.83 -21.37 -8.87
C PRO A 239 -15.88 -22.09 -8.04
N ALA A 240 -17.12 -22.14 -8.54
CA ALA A 240 -18.13 -22.99 -7.92
C ALA A 240 -17.66 -24.45 -8.00
N ASP A 241 -17.69 -25.19 -6.90
CA ASP A 241 -17.41 -26.62 -6.91
C ASP A 241 -18.25 -27.29 -7.98
N SER A 242 -17.57 -27.90 -8.95
CA SER A 242 -18.24 -28.72 -9.95
C SER A 242 -18.82 -29.95 -9.27
N ALA A 243 -20.13 -29.89 -8.94
CA ALA A 243 -20.87 -30.98 -8.32
C ALA A 243 -20.90 -32.23 -9.20
#